data_67de261230e7cd6ace01ce74cac7c9c9
#
_entry.id   67de261230e7cd6ace01ce74cac7c9c9
#
_cell.length_a   1.000
_cell.length_b   1.000
_cell.length_c   1.000
_cell.angle_alpha   90.00
_cell.angle_beta   90.00
_cell.angle_gamma   90.00
#
_symmetry.space_group_name_H-M   'P 1'
#
loop_
_entity.id
_entity.type
_entity.pdbx_description
1 polymer ?
#
loop_
_entity_poly.entity_id
_entity_poly.type
_entity_poly.pdbx_seq_one_letter_code
_entity_poly.pdbx_strand_id
1 'polypeptide(L)'
;TISELKSVNNQLQKDIENKIRIDQQRQEFLNNVSHELKTPIALVQGYAEGLKENISDDPESREFYCDVIMDEAAKMNKLVKNLLTLNHLEEGRDEVKMERFDIVSLIKGVLQSMDIMIQQKEAKVSFEAEEPVYVWADEFRIEEVVTNYTSNALNHLDGDREIEICVCPDGDRVRITVFNTGNPIPEADIPNVWKKFYKVDKARTREYGGSGIGLSIVKAIMESHNQEYGVRNYDNGVEFWFTLDRKSVN
;
A
#
# COMPACT_ATOMS: atom_id res chain seq x y z
N THR A 1 43.32 -10.54 23.95
CA THR A 1 43.03 -10.65 25.40
C THR A 1 41.66 -11.30 25.63
N ILE A 2 41.37 -11.76 26.87
CA ILE A 2 40.05 -12.32 27.23
C ILE A 2 38.92 -11.31 27.00
N SER A 3 39.16 -10.01 27.17
CA SER A 3 38.21 -8.94 26.90
C SER A 3 37.86 -8.82 25.44
N GLU A 4 38.83 -8.91 24.57
CA GLU A 4 38.63 -8.90 23.09
C GLU A 4 37.84 -10.12 22.62
N LEU A 5 38.17 -11.30 23.16
CA LEU A 5 37.40 -12.53 22.85
C LEU A 5 35.93 -12.43 23.28
N LYS A 6 35.63 -11.84 24.43
CA LYS A 6 34.25 -11.59 24.89
C LYS A 6 33.52 -10.59 23.98
N SER A 7 34.23 -9.53 23.58
CA SER A 7 33.64 -8.53 22.63
C SER A 7 33.32 -9.15 21.29
N VAL A 8 34.23 -9.92 20.69
CA VAL A 8 34.00 -10.62 19.42
C VAL A 8 32.88 -11.65 19.54
N ASN A 9 32.83 -12.41 20.66
CA ASN A 9 31.75 -13.39 20.85
C ASN A 9 30.39 -12.72 21.00
N ASN A 10 30.28 -11.59 21.71
CA ASN A 10 29.03 -10.82 21.80
C ASN A 10 28.62 -10.24 20.44
N GLN A 11 29.57 -9.79 19.61
CA GLN A 11 29.29 -9.30 18.28
C GLN A 11 28.79 -10.43 17.38
N LEU A 12 29.45 -11.58 17.35
CA LEU A 12 29.03 -12.77 16.62
C LEU A 12 27.62 -13.23 17.01
N GLN A 13 27.30 -13.20 18.30
CA GLN A 13 25.99 -13.59 18.79
C GLN A 13 24.89 -12.65 18.26
N LYS A 14 25.13 -11.33 18.27
CA LYS A 14 24.22 -10.34 17.69
C LYS A 14 24.05 -10.54 16.17
N ASP A 15 25.12 -10.85 15.47
CA ASP A 15 25.10 -11.09 14.02
C ASP A 15 24.31 -12.35 13.69
N ILE A 16 24.44 -13.42 14.47
CA ILE A 16 23.68 -14.65 14.35
C ILE A 16 22.19 -14.39 14.62
N GLU A 17 21.84 -13.69 15.70
CA GLU A 17 20.46 -13.33 16.02
C GLU A 17 19.81 -12.49 14.91
N ASN A 18 20.56 -11.52 14.38
CA ASN A 18 20.10 -10.73 13.23
C ASN A 18 19.87 -11.59 11.98
N LYS A 19 20.77 -12.52 11.68
CA LYS A 19 20.64 -13.42 10.53
C LYS A 19 19.42 -14.33 10.67
N ILE A 20 19.22 -14.92 11.85
CA ILE A 20 18.04 -15.74 12.14
C ILE A 20 16.76 -14.93 11.94
N ARG A 21 16.71 -13.71 12.44
CA ARG A 21 15.55 -12.81 12.26
C ARG A 21 15.27 -12.51 10.79
N ILE A 22 16.29 -12.23 10.01
CA ILE A 22 16.16 -11.98 8.57
C ILE A 22 15.63 -13.23 7.84
N ASP A 23 16.17 -14.40 8.16
CA ASP A 23 15.71 -15.66 7.58
C ASP A 23 14.25 -15.97 7.94
N GLN A 24 13.85 -15.73 9.19
CA GLN A 24 12.46 -15.89 9.62
C GLN A 24 11.53 -14.93 8.87
N GLN A 25 11.89 -13.66 8.73
CA GLN A 25 11.11 -12.67 7.97
C GLN A 25 10.98 -13.06 6.50
N ARG A 26 12.05 -13.60 5.90
CA ARG A 26 12.03 -14.11 4.53
C ARG A 26 11.09 -15.29 4.37
N GLN A 27 11.13 -16.23 5.32
CA GLN A 27 10.25 -17.41 5.31
C GLN A 27 8.78 -17.01 5.46
N GLU A 28 8.49 -16.10 6.38
CA GLU A 28 7.14 -15.54 6.57
C GLU A 28 6.64 -14.83 5.30
N PHE A 29 7.49 -14.04 4.66
CA PHE A 29 7.20 -13.39 3.39
C PHE A 29 6.82 -14.40 2.30
N LEU A 30 7.63 -15.46 2.09
CA LEU A 30 7.37 -16.50 1.09
C LEU A 30 6.06 -17.27 1.38
N ASN A 31 5.80 -17.55 2.65
CA ASN A 31 4.55 -18.19 3.07
C ASN A 31 3.34 -17.31 2.75
N ASN A 32 3.42 -16.01 3.05
CA ASN A 32 2.34 -15.06 2.77
C ASN A 32 2.11 -14.90 1.26
N VAL A 33 3.16 -14.77 0.45
CA VAL A 33 3.06 -14.76 -1.03
C VAL A 33 2.34 -16.00 -1.53
N SER A 34 2.76 -17.18 -1.04
CA SER A 34 2.15 -18.46 -1.43
C SER A 34 0.66 -18.52 -1.09
N HIS A 35 0.27 -18.03 0.08
CA HIS A 35 -1.12 -17.97 0.51
C HIS A 35 -1.96 -16.98 -0.31
N GLU A 36 -1.44 -15.76 -0.57
CA GLU A 36 -2.15 -14.74 -1.33
C GLU A 36 -2.30 -15.13 -2.83
N LEU A 37 -1.40 -15.96 -3.37
CA LEU A 37 -1.52 -16.50 -4.73
C LEU A 37 -2.40 -17.75 -4.82
N LYS A 38 -2.42 -18.62 -3.80
CA LYS A 38 -3.15 -19.88 -3.83
C LYS A 38 -4.66 -19.68 -3.95
N THR A 39 -5.21 -18.68 -3.28
CA THR A 39 -6.65 -18.38 -3.29
C THR A 39 -7.16 -17.99 -4.67
N PRO A 40 -6.61 -16.97 -5.37
CA PRO A 40 -7.05 -16.61 -6.71
C PRO A 40 -6.81 -17.73 -7.73
N ILE A 41 -5.70 -18.48 -7.63
CA ILE A 41 -5.44 -19.64 -8.50
C ILE A 41 -6.54 -20.69 -8.35
N ALA A 42 -6.96 -21.02 -7.12
CA ALA A 42 -8.01 -21.99 -6.88
C ALA A 42 -9.36 -21.54 -7.45
N LEU A 43 -9.68 -20.22 -7.36
CA LEU A 43 -10.88 -19.65 -7.96
C LEU A 43 -10.84 -19.73 -9.50
N VAL A 44 -9.73 -19.30 -10.12
CA VAL A 44 -9.53 -19.39 -11.56
C VAL A 44 -9.71 -20.84 -12.05
N GLN A 45 -9.10 -21.82 -11.35
CA GLN A 45 -9.23 -23.23 -11.68
C GLN A 45 -10.67 -23.71 -11.55
N GLY A 46 -11.35 -23.42 -10.44
CA GLY A 46 -12.72 -23.88 -10.20
C GLY A 46 -13.72 -23.32 -11.23
N TYR A 47 -13.62 -22.02 -11.55
CA TYR A 47 -14.50 -21.42 -12.57
C TYR A 47 -14.17 -21.89 -13.99
N ALA A 48 -12.89 -22.13 -14.30
CA ALA A 48 -12.48 -22.71 -15.59
C ALA A 48 -12.97 -24.16 -15.75
N GLU A 49 -12.92 -24.96 -14.69
CA GLU A 49 -13.49 -26.33 -14.66
C GLU A 49 -15.01 -26.28 -14.85
N GLY A 50 -15.71 -25.35 -14.18
CA GLY A 50 -17.14 -25.14 -14.36
C GLY A 50 -17.53 -24.81 -15.79
N LEU A 51 -16.75 -23.95 -16.46
CA LEU A 51 -16.92 -23.65 -17.89
C LEU A 51 -16.70 -24.88 -18.78
N LYS A 52 -15.64 -25.66 -18.49
CA LYS A 52 -15.28 -26.84 -19.26
C LYS A 52 -16.33 -27.95 -19.16
N GLU A 53 -16.91 -28.13 -17.98
CA GLU A 53 -17.92 -29.18 -17.73
C GLU A 53 -19.35 -28.73 -18.09
N ASN A 54 -19.53 -27.51 -18.62
CA ASN A 54 -20.83 -26.91 -18.94
C ASN A 54 -21.82 -26.98 -17.76
N ILE A 55 -21.32 -26.76 -16.53
CA ILE A 55 -22.16 -26.79 -15.32
C ILE A 55 -23.24 -25.70 -15.38
N SER A 56 -22.99 -24.61 -16.12
CA SER A 56 -23.93 -23.53 -16.39
C SER A 56 -24.01 -23.31 -17.90
N ASP A 57 -25.12 -23.75 -18.50
CA ASP A 57 -25.31 -23.70 -19.97
C ASP A 57 -25.88 -22.35 -20.45
N ASP A 58 -26.29 -21.48 -19.51
CA ASP A 58 -26.81 -20.16 -19.84
C ASP A 58 -25.69 -19.13 -20.08
N PRO A 59 -25.89 -18.18 -21.03
CA PRO A 59 -24.87 -17.19 -21.38
C PRO A 59 -24.47 -16.28 -20.22
N GLU A 60 -25.38 -15.94 -19.31
CA GLU A 60 -25.17 -15.04 -18.18
C GLU A 60 -24.21 -15.68 -17.14
N SER A 61 -24.42 -16.94 -16.81
CA SER A 61 -23.51 -17.69 -15.92
C SER A 61 -22.13 -17.86 -16.53
N ARG A 62 -22.03 -18.06 -17.85
CA ARG A 62 -20.74 -18.16 -18.54
C ARG A 62 -19.98 -16.84 -18.51
N GLU A 63 -20.65 -15.72 -18.75
CA GLU A 63 -20.07 -14.38 -18.66
C GLU A 63 -19.57 -14.11 -17.24
N PHE A 64 -20.38 -14.36 -16.21
CA PHE A 64 -19.98 -14.25 -14.82
C PHE A 64 -18.73 -15.08 -14.49
N TYR A 65 -18.62 -16.34 -14.97
CA TYR A 65 -17.44 -17.17 -14.74
C TYR A 65 -16.18 -16.59 -15.39
N CYS A 66 -16.33 -16.06 -16.62
CA CYS A 66 -15.24 -15.39 -17.32
C CYS A 66 -14.78 -14.12 -16.55
N ASP A 67 -15.73 -13.31 -16.08
CA ASP A 67 -15.43 -12.08 -15.32
C ASP A 67 -14.68 -12.41 -14.03
N VAL A 68 -15.10 -13.42 -13.28
CA VAL A 68 -14.37 -13.84 -12.08
C VAL A 68 -12.94 -14.28 -12.39
N ILE A 69 -12.74 -15.06 -13.48
CA ILE A 69 -11.40 -15.48 -13.91
C ILE A 69 -10.54 -14.26 -14.27
N MET A 70 -11.10 -13.30 -15.00
CA MET A 70 -10.38 -12.07 -15.40
C MET A 70 -10.02 -11.21 -14.18
N ASP A 71 -10.95 -11.04 -13.24
CA ASP A 71 -10.73 -10.28 -12.00
C ASP A 71 -9.64 -10.90 -11.13
N GLU A 72 -9.67 -12.21 -10.92
CA GLU A 72 -8.66 -12.90 -10.13
C GLU A 72 -7.28 -12.86 -10.82
N ALA A 73 -7.22 -12.97 -12.14
CA ALA A 73 -5.98 -12.81 -12.90
C ALA A 73 -5.42 -11.37 -12.76
N ALA A 74 -6.27 -10.34 -12.81
CA ALA A 74 -5.88 -8.96 -12.59
C ALA A 74 -5.34 -8.72 -11.19
N LYS A 75 -5.98 -9.29 -10.14
CA LYS A 75 -5.49 -9.25 -8.75
C LYS A 75 -4.11 -9.89 -8.61
N MET A 76 -3.88 -11.05 -9.23
CA MET A 76 -2.56 -11.71 -9.23
C MET A 76 -1.49 -10.84 -9.91
N ASN A 77 -1.80 -10.26 -11.07
CA ASN A 77 -0.87 -9.36 -11.77
C ASN A 77 -0.50 -8.14 -10.91
N LYS A 78 -1.49 -7.53 -10.24
CA LYS A 78 -1.27 -6.42 -9.31
C LYS A 78 -0.37 -6.84 -8.15
N LEU A 79 -0.61 -8.01 -7.56
CA LEU A 79 0.20 -8.56 -6.47
C LEU A 79 1.66 -8.75 -6.91
N VAL A 80 1.90 -9.40 -8.06
CA VAL A 80 3.24 -9.61 -8.61
C VAL A 80 3.95 -8.27 -8.88
N LYS A 81 3.27 -7.31 -9.49
CA LYS A 81 3.83 -5.97 -9.74
C LYS A 81 4.24 -5.29 -8.42
N ASN A 82 3.39 -5.32 -7.41
CA ASN A 82 3.67 -4.74 -6.09
C ASN A 82 4.88 -5.41 -5.41
N LEU A 83 5.00 -6.74 -5.53
CA LEU A 83 6.14 -7.49 -4.99
C LEU A 83 7.45 -7.11 -5.67
N LEU A 84 7.45 -6.96 -7.00
CA LEU A 84 8.62 -6.53 -7.76
C LEU A 84 9.02 -5.10 -7.39
N THR A 85 8.07 -4.17 -7.34
CA THR A 85 8.32 -2.79 -6.90
C THR A 85 8.95 -2.76 -5.51
N LEU A 86 8.35 -3.48 -4.55
CA LEU A 86 8.86 -3.52 -3.19
C LEU A 86 10.28 -4.09 -3.10
N ASN A 87 10.56 -5.16 -3.86
CA ASN A 87 11.90 -5.75 -3.90
C ASN A 87 12.94 -4.78 -4.48
N HIS A 88 12.63 -4.07 -5.58
CA HIS A 88 13.51 -3.08 -6.17
C HIS A 88 13.82 -1.92 -5.22
N LEU A 89 12.79 -1.42 -4.51
CA LEU A 89 12.96 -0.35 -3.53
C LEU A 89 13.84 -0.78 -2.34
N GLU A 90 13.65 -2.00 -1.82
CA GLU A 90 14.42 -2.50 -0.67
C GLU A 90 15.87 -2.83 -1.01
N GLU A 91 16.14 -3.28 -2.23
CA GLU A 91 17.50 -3.53 -2.70
C GLU A 91 18.27 -2.25 -3.09
N GLY A 92 17.59 -1.09 -3.07
CA GLY A 92 18.18 0.19 -3.48
C GLY A 92 18.66 0.21 -4.93
N ARG A 93 18.06 -0.63 -5.77
CA ARG A 93 18.44 -0.75 -7.19
C ARG A 93 17.88 0.36 -8.06
N ASP A 94 16.79 0.97 -7.62
CA ASP A 94 16.17 2.08 -8.32
C ASP A 94 16.76 3.40 -7.82
N GLU A 95 17.43 4.13 -8.72
CA GLU A 95 17.83 5.52 -8.45
C GLU A 95 16.57 6.37 -8.35
N VAL A 96 16.41 7.06 -7.22
CA VAL A 96 15.31 8.01 -7.01
C VAL A 96 15.54 9.21 -7.92
N LYS A 97 14.62 9.45 -8.87
CA LYS A 97 14.70 10.58 -9.80
C LYS A 97 14.08 11.82 -9.16
N MET A 98 14.91 12.56 -8.41
CA MET A 98 14.46 13.80 -7.77
C MET A 98 14.17 14.87 -8.80
N GLU A 99 12.91 15.29 -8.91
CA GLU A 99 12.46 16.35 -9.79
C GLU A 99 11.47 17.29 -9.09
N ARG A 100 11.27 18.47 -9.68
CA ARG A 100 10.33 19.45 -9.15
C ARG A 100 9.01 19.33 -9.88
N PHE A 101 7.94 19.01 -9.16
CA PHE A 101 6.59 18.91 -9.71
C PHE A 101 5.54 19.53 -8.78
N ASP A 102 4.33 19.68 -9.30
CA ASP A 102 3.18 20.20 -8.55
C ASP A 102 2.38 19.03 -7.93
N ILE A 103 2.46 18.89 -6.61
CA ILE A 103 1.77 17.83 -5.85
C ILE A 103 0.24 17.99 -5.94
N VAL A 104 -0.29 19.19 -6.10
CA VAL A 104 -1.74 19.43 -6.24
C VAL A 104 -2.24 18.85 -7.56
N SER A 105 -1.52 19.09 -8.65
CA SER A 105 -1.84 18.51 -9.97
C SER A 105 -1.73 16.99 -9.97
N LEU A 106 -0.72 16.43 -9.31
CA LEU A 106 -0.55 14.99 -9.16
C LEU A 106 -1.75 14.36 -8.42
N ILE A 107 -2.15 14.92 -7.27
CA ILE A 107 -3.29 14.41 -6.49
C ILE A 107 -4.58 14.49 -7.31
N LYS A 108 -4.83 15.59 -8.03
CA LYS A 108 -5.99 15.72 -8.92
C LYS A 108 -6.00 14.63 -10.00
N GLY A 109 -4.83 14.33 -10.60
CA GLY A 109 -4.68 13.26 -11.58
C GLY A 109 -5.01 11.89 -11.01
N VAL A 110 -4.52 11.57 -9.80
CA VAL A 110 -4.85 10.31 -9.09
C VAL A 110 -6.34 10.21 -8.81
N LEU A 111 -6.97 11.26 -8.27
CA LEU A 111 -8.41 11.27 -7.98
C LEU A 111 -9.24 11.06 -9.26
N GLN A 112 -8.86 11.69 -10.36
CA GLN A 112 -9.51 11.50 -11.66
C GLN A 112 -9.37 10.05 -12.16
N SER A 113 -8.19 9.44 -12.01
CA SER A 113 -7.98 8.04 -12.40
C SER A 113 -8.80 7.05 -11.56
N MET A 114 -9.17 7.43 -10.35
CA MET A 114 -9.95 6.61 -9.41
C MET A 114 -11.44 6.96 -9.37
N ASP A 115 -11.92 7.85 -10.24
CA ASP A 115 -13.30 8.37 -10.22
C ASP A 115 -14.36 7.25 -10.25
N ILE A 116 -14.19 6.25 -11.09
CA ILE A 116 -15.12 5.10 -11.16
C ILE A 116 -15.20 4.38 -9.79
N MET A 117 -14.08 4.16 -9.13
CA MET A 117 -14.04 3.50 -7.83
C MET A 117 -14.66 4.38 -6.73
N ILE A 118 -14.41 5.68 -6.79
CA ILE A 118 -15.02 6.67 -5.88
C ILE A 118 -16.54 6.63 -6.01
N GLN A 119 -17.06 6.64 -7.23
CA GLN A 119 -18.50 6.57 -7.49
C GLN A 119 -19.11 5.23 -7.05
N GLN A 120 -18.45 4.10 -7.36
CA GLN A 120 -18.91 2.77 -6.93
C GLN A 120 -19.00 2.60 -5.43
N LYS A 121 -18.09 3.26 -4.68
CA LYS A 121 -18.07 3.26 -3.20
C LYS A 121 -18.97 4.35 -2.60
N GLU A 122 -19.60 5.19 -3.44
CA GLU A 122 -20.37 6.36 -3.01
C GLU A 122 -19.58 7.26 -2.06
N ALA A 123 -18.27 7.38 -2.29
CA ALA A 123 -17.38 8.16 -1.46
C ALA A 123 -17.53 9.66 -1.73
N LYS A 124 -17.57 10.44 -0.66
CA LYS A 124 -17.55 11.91 -0.73
C LYS A 124 -16.11 12.36 -0.55
N VAL A 125 -15.46 12.69 -1.66
CA VAL A 125 -14.06 13.11 -1.64
C VAL A 125 -13.98 14.63 -1.63
N SER A 126 -13.29 15.21 -0.65
CA SER A 126 -12.96 16.63 -0.57
C SER A 126 -11.47 16.86 -0.76
N PHE A 127 -11.12 17.73 -1.71
CA PHE A 127 -9.76 18.19 -1.96
C PHE A 127 -9.81 19.65 -2.44
N GLU A 128 -9.59 20.58 -1.52
CA GLU A 128 -9.76 22.04 -1.76
C GLU A 128 -8.44 22.76 -2.00
N ALA A 129 -7.53 22.19 -2.78
CA ALA A 129 -6.30 22.90 -3.17
C ALA A 129 -6.46 23.52 -4.57
N GLU A 130 -6.47 24.85 -4.64
CA GLU A 130 -6.60 25.59 -5.90
C GLU A 130 -5.22 26.00 -6.47
N GLU A 131 -4.30 26.38 -5.59
CA GLU A 131 -2.97 26.86 -6.00
C GLU A 131 -1.96 25.71 -6.10
N PRO A 132 -1.04 25.76 -7.09
CA PRO A 132 0.01 24.76 -7.23
C PRO A 132 0.98 24.81 -6.05
N VAL A 133 1.33 23.63 -5.52
CA VAL A 133 2.33 23.46 -4.47
C VAL A 133 3.46 22.61 -5.00
N TYR A 134 4.63 23.25 -5.22
CA TYR A 134 5.79 22.57 -5.78
C TYR A 134 6.62 21.89 -4.70
N VAL A 135 7.01 20.64 -5.00
CA VAL A 135 7.83 19.76 -4.14
C VAL A 135 8.97 19.15 -4.94
N TRP A 136 9.97 18.61 -4.22
CA TRP A 136 11.07 17.84 -4.79
C TRP A 136 10.98 16.39 -4.35
N ALA A 137 10.74 15.50 -5.29
CA ALA A 137 10.68 14.05 -5.07
C ALA A 137 10.71 13.32 -6.43
N ASP A 138 10.64 12.01 -6.43
CA ASP A 138 10.35 11.22 -7.61
C ASP A 138 8.83 11.21 -7.85
N GLU A 139 8.36 11.95 -8.86
CA GLU A 139 6.94 12.16 -9.15
C GLU A 139 6.18 10.84 -9.30
N PHE A 140 6.76 9.87 -10.02
CA PHE A 140 6.16 8.55 -10.23
C PHE A 140 6.00 7.76 -8.92
N ARG A 141 7.00 7.84 -8.03
CA ARG A 141 6.94 7.18 -6.72
C ARG A 141 5.94 7.86 -5.78
N ILE A 142 5.84 9.18 -5.83
CA ILE A 142 4.85 9.90 -5.02
C ILE A 142 3.43 9.66 -5.53
N GLU A 143 3.23 9.55 -6.84
CA GLU A 143 1.94 9.09 -7.40
C GLU A 143 1.52 7.73 -6.84
N GLU A 144 2.47 6.80 -6.70
CA GLU A 144 2.24 5.48 -6.09
C GLU A 144 1.85 5.59 -4.61
N VAL A 145 2.48 6.51 -3.84
CA VAL A 145 2.10 6.79 -2.43
C VAL A 145 0.67 7.31 -2.34
N VAL A 146 0.32 8.34 -3.11
CA VAL A 146 -1.03 8.93 -3.12
C VAL A 146 -2.08 7.90 -3.53
N THR A 147 -1.79 7.10 -4.56
CA THR A 147 -2.67 6.02 -5.03
C THR A 147 -2.89 4.96 -3.95
N ASN A 148 -1.84 4.55 -3.24
CA ASN A 148 -1.96 3.58 -2.15
C ASN A 148 -2.78 4.12 -0.97
N TYR A 149 -2.59 5.38 -0.57
CA TYR A 149 -3.36 5.98 0.51
C TYR A 149 -4.83 6.18 0.12
N THR A 150 -5.10 6.68 -1.08
CA THR A 150 -6.48 6.88 -1.58
C THR A 150 -7.20 5.54 -1.75
N SER A 151 -6.53 4.53 -2.30
CA SER A 151 -7.09 3.17 -2.41
C SER A 151 -7.36 2.55 -1.03
N ASN A 152 -6.45 2.76 -0.07
CA ASN A 152 -6.65 2.32 1.30
C ASN A 152 -7.86 3.00 1.95
N ALA A 153 -7.99 4.32 1.79
CA ALA A 153 -9.13 5.09 2.28
C ALA A 153 -10.46 4.55 1.71
N LEU A 154 -10.54 4.32 0.38
CA LEU A 154 -11.72 3.77 -0.28
C LEU A 154 -12.08 2.35 0.19
N ASN A 155 -11.08 1.52 0.50
CA ASN A 155 -11.29 0.15 0.96
C ASN A 155 -11.72 0.05 2.42
N HIS A 156 -11.39 1.04 3.25
CA HIS A 156 -11.72 1.09 4.67
C HIS A 156 -12.78 2.13 5.02
N LEU A 157 -13.42 2.69 4.00
CA LEU A 157 -14.48 3.68 4.13
C LEU A 157 -15.71 3.09 4.80
N ASP A 158 -16.24 3.81 5.79
CA ASP A 158 -17.46 3.44 6.54
C ASP A 158 -18.15 4.69 7.08
N GLY A 159 -19.37 4.54 7.64
CA GLY A 159 -20.14 5.64 8.19
C GLY A 159 -20.54 6.69 7.15
N ASP A 160 -20.09 7.93 7.31
CA ASP A 160 -20.44 9.07 6.45
C ASP A 160 -19.82 8.99 5.04
N ARG A 161 -18.94 8.04 4.82
CA ARG A 161 -18.22 7.78 3.55
C ARG A 161 -17.46 8.99 3.03
N GLU A 162 -16.79 9.69 3.94
CA GLU A 162 -16.01 10.88 3.62
C GLU A 162 -14.52 10.57 3.53
N ILE A 163 -13.87 11.13 2.50
CA ILE A 163 -12.42 11.13 2.33
C ILE A 163 -12.01 12.59 2.18
N GLU A 164 -11.09 13.03 3.03
CA GLU A 164 -10.52 14.37 2.98
C GLU A 164 -9.03 14.28 2.66
N ILE A 165 -8.59 15.01 1.64
CA ILE A 165 -7.19 15.12 1.28
C ILE A 165 -6.75 16.56 1.50
N CYS A 166 -5.66 16.75 2.26
CA CYS A 166 -5.12 18.08 2.51
C CYS A 166 -3.65 18.15 2.09
N VAL A 167 -3.27 19.31 1.53
CA VAL A 167 -1.89 19.69 1.25
C VAL A 167 -1.58 20.88 2.15
N CYS A 168 -0.79 20.65 3.20
CA CYS A 168 -0.49 21.65 4.22
C CYS A 168 0.99 22.04 4.17
N PRO A 169 1.33 23.20 3.58
CA PRO A 169 2.69 23.73 3.63
C PRO A 169 3.12 24.02 5.08
N ASP A 170 4.32 23.57 5.46
CA ASP A 170 4.93 23.81 6.76
C ASP A 170 6.41 24.19 6.57
N GLY A 171 6.67 25.48 6.43
CA GLY A 171 8.01 26.01 6.16
C GLY A 171 8.62 25.49 4.86
N ASP A 172 9.72 24.77 4.96
CA ASP A 172 10.45 24.17 3.82
C ASP A 172 9.90 22.78 3.44
N ARG A 173 8.86 22.31 4.12
CA ARG A 173 8.18 21.02 3.86
C ARG A 173 6.70 21.23 3.53
N VAL A 174 6.12 20.19 3.00
CA VAL A 174 4.68 20.06 2.79
C VAL A 174 4.25 18.74 3.43
N ARG A 175 3.20 18.78 4.23
CA ARG A 175 2.53 17.59 4.73
C ARG A 175 1.29 17.32 3.88
N ILE A 176 1.20 16.11 3.38
CA ILE A 176 0.02 15.62 2.66
C ILE A 176 -0.70 14.63 3.58
N THR A 177 -2.00 14.80 3.73
CA THR A 177 -2.83 13.92 4.55
C THR A 177 -3.96 13.34 3.73
N VAL A 178 -4.32 12.09 4.01
CA VAL A 178 -5.49 11.41 3.47
C VAL A 178 -6.25 10.83 4.65
N PHE A 179 -7.35 11.48 5.00
CA PHE A 179 -8.28 11.03 6.03
C PHE A 179 -9.45 10.28 5.40
N ASN A 180 -9.94 9.25 6.06
CA ASN A 180 -11.21 8.62 5.72
C ASN A 180 -12.03 8.33 6.98
N THR A 181 -13.36 8.49 6.87
CA THR A 181 -14.28 7.98 7.89
C THR A 181 -14.27 6.47 7.92
N GLY A 182 -14.35 5.90 9.12
CA GLY A 182 -14.32 4.45 9.32
C GLY A 182 -13.87 4.09 10.73
N ASN A 183 -13.65 2.79 10.96
CA ASN A 183 -13.20 2.32 12.25
C ASN A 183 -11.73 2.69 12.49
N PRO A 184 -11.38 3.25 13.66
CA PRO A 184 -10.01 3.48 14.06
C PRO A 184 -9.20 2.17 14.07
N ILE A 185 -7.93 2.27 13.76
CA ILE A 185 -6.99 1.14 13.86
C ILE A 185 -6.74 0.85 15.35
N PRO A 186 -6.85 -0.40 15.83
CA PRO A 186 -6.49 -0.73 17.20
C PRO A 186 -5.04 -0.27 17.50
N GLU A 187 -4.81 0.35 18.66
CA GLU A 187 -3.50 0.91 19.00
C GLU A 187 -2.36 -0.11 18.93
N ALA A 188 -2.64 -1.36 19.30
CA ALA A 188 -1.67 -2.45 19.19
C ALA A 188 -1.26 -2.78 17.75
N ASP A 189 -2.10 -2.42 16.77
CA ASP A 189 -1.89 -2.70 15.34
C ASP A 189 -1.18 -1.55 14.61
N ILE A 190 -1.23 -0.32 15.13
CA ILE A 190 -0.60 0.86 14.51
C ILE A 190 0.88 0.63 14.13
N PRO A 191 1.75 0.06 14.98
CA PRO A 191 3.14 -0.21 14.61
C PRO A 191 3.29 -1.28 13.53
N ASN A 192 2.25 -2.07 13.30
CA ASN A 192 2.29 -3.23 12.42
C ASN A 192 1.72 -2.95 11.02
N VAL A 193 0.93 -1.89 10.81
CA VAL A 193 0.27 -1.59 9.53
C VAL A 193 1.25 -1.41 8.36
N TRP A 194 2.50 -1.08 8.66
CA TRP A 194 3.59 -0.92 7.69
C TRP A 194 4.31 -2.22 7.33
N LYS A 195 3.97 -3.33 8.00
CA LYS A 195 4.56 -4.64 7.69
C LYS A 195 3.92 -5.25 6.45
N LYS A 196 4.71 -5.99 5.69
CA LYS A 196 4.24 -6.72 4.50
C LYS A 196 3.15 -7.71 4.88
N PHE A 197 2.07 -7.76 4.09
CA PHE A 197 0.92 -8.65 4.28
C PHE A 197 0.16 -8.48 5.60
N TYR A 198 0.46 -7.42 6.35
CA TYR A 198 -0.27 -7.17 7.58
C TYR A 198 -1.69 -6.66 7.26
N LYS A 199 -2.67 -7.21 7.95
CA LYS A 199 -4.09 -6.87 7.82
C LYS A 199 -4.68 -6.81 9.21
N VAL A 200 -5.23 -5.66 9.59
CA VAL A 200 -5.90 -5.46 10.91
C VAL A 200 -7.11 -6.40 11.03
N ASP A 201 -7.92 -6.50 9.97
CA ASP A 201 -9.07 -7.40 9.90
C ASP A 201 -8.96 -8.34 8.71
N LYS A 202 -8.61 -9.60 8.99
CA LYS A 202 -8.44 -10.66 7.98
C LYS A 202 -9.74 -11.04 7.28
N ALA A 203 -10.90 -10.88 7.94
CA ALA A 203 -12.19 -11.26 7.38
C ALA A 203 -12.69 -10.19 6.38
N ARG A 204 -12.63 -8.93 6.76
CA ARG A 204 -13.08 -7.80 5.95
C ARG A 204 -12.20 -7.56 4.72
N THR A 205 -10.90 -7.85 4.84
CA THR A 205 -9.94 -7.66 3.73
C THR A 205 -10.10 -8.67 2.59
N ARG A 206 -10.73 -9.84 2.83
CA ARG A 206 -11.06 -10.78 1.76
C ARG A 206 -12.13 -10.25 0.82
N GLU A 207 -13.06 -9.48 1.34
CA GLU A 207 -14.16 -8.87 0.58
C GLU A 207 -13.68 -7.72 -0.32
N TYR A 208 -12.66 -6.96 0.11
CA TYR A 208 -12.14 -5.78 -0.61
C TYR A 208 -10.82 -6.00 -1.37
N GLY A 209 -10.25 -7.20 -1.34
CA GLY A 209 -9.12 -7.59 -2.20
C GLY A 209 -7.76 -6.94 -1.86
N GLY A 210 -7.57 -6.40 -0.66
CA GLY A 210 -6.30 -5.81 -0.25
C GLY A 210 -5.21 -6.86 0.00
N SER A 211 -4.06 -6.75 -0.69
CA SER A 211 -2.92 -7.66 -0.51
C SER A 211 -2.12 -7.44 0.78
N GLY A 212 -2.33 -6.32 1.47
CA GLY A 212 -1.53 -5.94 2.64
C GLY A 212 -0.09 -5.50 2.31
N ILE A 213 0.19 -5.16 1.03
CA ILE A 213 1.51 -4.71 0.58
C ILE A 213 1.56 -3.19 0.39
N GLY A 214 0.43 -2.54 0.11
CA GLY A 214 0.39 -1.12 -0.27
C GLY A 214 1.09 -0.19 0.73
N LEU A 215 0.82 -0.33 2.03
CA LEU A 215 1.48 0.49 3.06
C LEU A 215 2.97 0.16 3.23
N SER A 216 3.40 -1.07 2.97
CA SER A 216 4.83 -1.39 2.97
C SER A 216 5.58 -0.80 1.76
N ILE A 217 4.91 -0.62 0.63
CA ILE A 217 5.45 0.12 -0.53
C ILE A 217 5.58 1.61 -0.17
N VAL A 218 4.55 2.22 0.43
CA VAL A 218 4.62 3.60 0.91
C VAL A 218 5.81 3.78 1.83
N LYS A 219 5.96 2.92 2.84
CA LYS A 219 7.10 2.93 3.74
C LYS A 219 8.43 2.93 2.99
N ALA A 220 8.64 1.98 2.06
CA ALA A 220 9.87 1.85 1.30
C ALA A 220 10.15 3.10 0.43
N ILE A 221 9.12 3.68 -0.20
CA ILE A 221 9.25 4.92 -0.97
C ILE A 221 9.65 6.08 -0.07
N MET A 222 8.96 6.28 1.05
CA MET A 222 9.23 7.41 1.94
C MET A 222 10.62 7.29 2.60
N GLU A 223 11.03 6.09 2.98
CA GLU A 223 12.39 5.83 3.49
C GLU A 223 13.46 6.11 2.42
N SER A 224 13.24 5.74 1.16
CA SER A 224 14.18 6.04 0.06
C SER A 224 14.31 7.54 -0.24
N HIS A 225 13.27 8.32 0.07
CA HIS A 225 13.26 9.78 -0.03
C HIS A 225 13.75 10.51 1.24
N ASN A 226 14.07 9.77 2.32
CA ASN A 226 14.36 10.33 3.64
C ASN A 226 13.25 11.25 4.17
N GLN A 227 11.99 10.91 3.89
CA GLN A 227 10.81 11.67 4.28
C GLN A 227 10.01 10.96 5.37
N GLU A 228 9.26 11.74 6.13
CA GLU A 228 8.43 11.23 7.22
C GLU A 228 7.07 10.76 6.70
N TYR A 229 6.52 9.75 7.35
CA TYR A 229 5.19 9.21 7.08
C TYR A 229 4.58 8.67 8.37
N GLY A 230 3.27 8.52 8.39
CA GLY A 230 2.62 8.01 9.59
C GLY A 230 1.13 7.82 9.43
N VAL A 231 0.51 7.46 10.55
CA VAL A 231 -0.92 7.26 10.69
C VAL A 231 -1.41 7.86 12.00
N ARG A 232 -2.60 8.41 12.00
CA ARG A 232 -3.28 8.95 13.18
C ARG A 232 -4.72 8.46 13.20
N ASN A 233 -5.19 8.02 14.36
CA ASN A 233 -6.59 7.75 14.62
C ASN A 233 -7.34 9.01 15.02
N TYR A 234 -8.61 9.07 14.61
CA TYR A 234 -9.65 9.96 15.09
C TYR A 234 -10.83 9.13 15.58
N ASP A 235 -11.74 9.73 16.32
CA ASP A 235 -12.91 9.02 16.86
C ASP A 235 -13.79 8.41 15.75
N ASN A 236 -13.80 9.04 14.58
CA ASN A 236 -14.66 8.69 13.45
C ASN A 236 -13.86 8.22 12.21
N GLY A 237 -12.54 7.99 12.31
CA GLY A 237 -11.75 7.61 11.14
C GLY A 237 -10.25 7.52 11.36
N VAL A 238 -9.54 7.43 10.26
CA VAL A 238 -8.09 7.27 10.21
C VAL A 238 -7.48 8.24 9.20
N GLU A 239 -6.38 8.86 9.55
CA GLU A 239 -5.58 9.73 8.69
C GLU A 239 -4.21 9.11 8.45
N PHE A 240 -3.86 8.89 7.19
CA PHE A 240 -2.50 8.60 6.77
C PHE A 240 -1.85 9.86 6.23
N TRP A 241 -0.57 10.06 6.52
CA TRP A 241 0.15 11.27 6.12
C TRP A 241 1.59 10.99 5.71
N PHE A 242 2.15 11.88 4.91
CA PHE A 242 3.58 11.92 4.55
C PHE A 242 4.05 13.35 4.33
N THR A 243 5.37 13.54 4.32
CA THR A 243 5.99 14.85 4.08
C THR A 243 6.82 14.84 2.81
N LEU A 244 6.97 16.00 2.19
CA LEU A 244 7.89 16.23 1.06
C LEU A 244 8.62 17.57 1.25
N ASP A 245 9.83 17.70 0.70
CA ASP A 245 10.57 18.95 0.72
C ASP A 245 10.10 19.87 -0.40
N ARG A 246 10.02 21.17 -0.11
CA ARG A 246 9.70 22.25 -1.09
C ARG A 246 10.91 22.75 -1.83
N LYS A 247 12.11 22.48 -1.30
CA LYS A 247 13.39 22.89 -1.87
C LYS A 247 14.24 21.67 -2.17
N SER A 248 15.06 21.76 -3.23
CA SER A 248 16.08 20.74 -3.49
C SER A 248 17.01 20.63 -2.27
N VAL A 249 17.12 19.42 -1.73
CA VAL A 249 18.13 19.08 -0.74
C VAL A 249 19.40 18.75 -1.53
N ASN A 250 20.39 19.64 -1.49
CA ASN A 250 21.70 19.42 -2.09
C ASN A 250 22.47 18.33 -1.31
#